data_0ca670822cbef7a4d80e7fa178b29b23
#
_entry.id   0ca670822cbef7a4d80e7fa178b29b23
#
_cell.length_a   1.000
_cell.length_b   1.000
_cell.length_c   1.000
_cell.angle_alpha   90.00
_cell.angle_beta   90.00
_cell.angle_gamma   90.00
#
_symmetry.space_group_name_H-M   'P 1'
#
loop_
_entity.id
_entity.type
_entity.pdbx_description
1 polymer ?
#
loop_
_entity_poly.entity_id
_entity_poly.type
_entity_poly.pdbx_seq_one_letter_code
_entity_poly.pdbx_strand_id
1 'polypeptide(L)'
;MNAGRTVSRCTAACTLDSDYILARQTLLRLRADVYNARSIDATGLNTMPYDWVPITRRKPLVWPGGKRLALIVTMNCEFWDLVKDSDKPYYAGGPPMLPDPMPGNVADFPNFTWREYGQRVGVWRLFDVFEEAGVPLSVTMNAKTALERREIIDHVKSRGWELVAHNYEQGELLPAHAFDEAAERKLITETLRVYEQVVGKKAKGWLSSSLRSTLHTPDILAAAGLTFICDYMNDDQPYLVQTASGPIVNVPYSIEINDFTFFHRRAMTSKDALEMLCGQFDELYRESKTTGKMMNIGLHPHISGHPHRMQFFRDFLAHAKRHDEVWWTTREEVAAWYLQNHRSHIA
;
A
#
# COMPACT_ATOMS: atom_id res chain seq x y z
N MET A 1 21.96 -32.25 -63.17
CA MET A 1 22.64 -30.94 -63.19
C MET A 1 22.23 -30.23 -61.89
N ASN A 2 23.15 -30.16 -60.94
CA ASN A 2 22.99 -29.51 -59.63
C ASN A 2 23.08 -27.99 -59.77
N ALA A 3 22.16 -27.27 -59.17
CA ALA A 3 22.32 -25.86 -58.88
C ALA A 3 22.04 -25.66 -57.36
N GLY A 4 23.15 -25.65 -56.60
CA GLY A 4 23.13 -25.28 -55.21
C GLY A 4 22.85 -23.79 -55.03
N ARG A 5 21.84 -23.44 -54.23
CA ARG A 5 21.65 -22.09 -53.68
C ARG A 5 22.26 -22.03 -52.29
N THR A 6 23.37 -21.33 -52.20
CA THR A 6 23.99 -20.94 -50.94
C THR A 6 23.15 -19.85 -50.29
N VAL A 7 22.54 -20.14 -49.13
CA VAL A 7 21.89 -19.14 -48.31
C VAL A 7 22.95 -18.53 -47.38
N SER A 8 23.34 -17.31 -47.70
CA SER A 8 24.18 -16.48 -46.84
C SER A 8 23.39 -16.10 -45.58
N ARG A 9 23.77 -16.65 -44.44
CA ARG A 9 23.27 -16.20 -43.11
C ARG A 9 24.00 -14.90 -42.77
N CYS A 10 23.25 -13.80 -42.80
CA CYS A 10 23.70 -12.54 -42.24
C CYS A 10 23.51 -12.59 -40.73
N THR A 11 24.52 -12.99 -39.99
CA THR A 11 24.62 -12.86 -38.55
C THR A 11 25.16 -11.47 -38.22
N ALA A 12 24.30 -10.46 -38.23
CA ALA A 12 24.61 -9.22 -37.56
C ALA A 12 24.40 -9.46 -36.05
N ALA A 13 25.46 -9.95 -35.40
CA ALA A 13 25.53 -9.92 -33.93
C ALA A 13 25.64 -8.44 -33.55
N CYS A 14 24.56 -7.91 -33.00
CA CYS A 14 24.57 -6.63 -32.28
C CYS A 14 25.39 -6.83 -31.01
N THR A 15 26.71 -6.70 -31.08
CA THR A 15 27.58 -6.61 -29.91
C THR A 15 27.32 -5.24 -29.29
N LEU A 16 26.45 -5.23 -28.31
CA LEU A 16 26.42 -4.10 -27.37
C LEU A 16 27.84 -3.97 -26.82
N ASP A 17 28.41 -2.78 -26.99
CA ASP A 17 29.75 -2.45 -26.58
C ASP A 17 29.95 -2.85 -25.10
N SER A 18 30.89 -3.78 -24.84
CA SER A 18 31.19 -4.28 -23.50
C SER A 18 31.55 -3.15 -22.54
N ASP A 19 32.16 -2.08 -23.07
CA ASP A 19 32.51 -0.89 -22.28
C ASP A 19 31.27 -0.09 -21.87
N TYR A 20 30.22 -0.03 -22.72
CA TYR A 20 28.95 0.60 -22.36
C TYR A 20 28.20 -0.18 -21.27
N ILE A 21 28.21 -1.52 -21.36
CA ILE A 21 27.61 -2.38 -20.34
C ILE A 21 28.33 -2.23 -19.02
N LEU A 22 29.67 -2.24 -19.04
CA LEU A 22 30.49 -2.10 -17.86
C LEU A 22 30.34 -0.73 -17.22
N ALA A 23 30.33 0.34 -18.02
CA ALA A 23 30.10 1.71 -17.54
C ALA A 23 28.72 1.86 -16.90
N ARG A 24 27.68 1.28 -17.51
CA ARG A 24 26.32 1.28 -16.95
C ARG A 24 26.22 0.49 -15.64
N GLN A 25 26.86 -0.65 -15.54
CA GLN A 25 26.92 -1.44 -14.29
C GLN A 25 27.68 -0.71 -13.19
N THR A 26 28.79 -0.06 -13.52
CA THR A 26 29.56 0.75 -12.57
C THR A 26 28.77 1.94 -12.08
N LEU A 27 28.05 2.65 -12.95
CA LEU A 27 27.18 3.77 -12.58
C LEU A 27 26.03 3.31 -11.68
N LEU A 28 25.43 2.17 -11.96
CA LEU A 28 24.36 1.61 -11.10
C LEU A 28 24.90 1.21 -9.74
N ARG A 29 26.11 0.65 -9.66
CA ARG A 29 26.77 0.34 -8.38
C ARG A 29 27.05 1.61 -7.57
N LEU A 30 27.64 2.64 -8.17
CA LEU A 30 27.90 3.91 -7.51
C LEU A 30 26.62 4.58 -7.01
N ARG A 31 25.54 4.54 -7.79
CA ARG A 31 24.22 5.04 -7.35
C ARG A 31 23.66 4.23 -6.19
N ALA A 32 23.81 2.90 -6.23
CA ALA A 32 23.39 2.03 -5.13
C ALA A 32 24.21 2.29 -3.86
N ASP A 33 25.51 2.51 -3.96
CA ASP A 33 26.37 2.81 -2.83
C ASP A 33 26.00 4.17 -2.18
N VAL A 34 25.72 5.20 -2.98
CA VAL A 34 25.24 6.50 -2.48
C VAL A 34 23.86 6.38 -1.85
N TYR A 35 22.95 5.62 -2.45
CA TYR A 35 21.61 5.37 -1.91
C TYR A 35 21.68 4.63 -0.56
N ASN A 36 22.49 3.58 -0.49
CA ASN A 36 22.66 2.80 0.74
C ASN A 36 23.41 3.59 1.83
N ALA A 37 24.36 4.47 1.46
CA ALA A 37 25.07 5.33 2.42
C ALA A 37 24.15 6.28 3.18
N ARG A 38 22.99 6.66 2.61
CA ARG A 38 21.98 7.47 3.31
C ARG A 38 21.29 6.73 4.45
N SER A 39 21.32 5.39 4.44
CA SER A 39 20.76 4.54 5.50
C SER A 39 21.78 4.08 6.54
N ILE A 40 23.03 4.57 6.45
CA ILE A 40 24.14 4.17 7.32
C ILE A 40 24.67 5.41 8.02
N ASP A 41 24.70 5.41 9.35
CA ASP A 41 25.28 6.48 10.15
C ASP A 41 26.82 6.41 10.19
N ALA A 42 27.44 7.37 10.90
CA ALA A 42 28.89 7.44 11.07
C ALA A 42 29.50 6.21 11.78
N THR A 43 28.69 5.36 12.40
CA THR A 43 29.12 4.11 13.05
C THR A 43 29.01 2.89 12.13
N GLY A 44 28.50 3.08 10.90
CA GLY A 44 28.29 2.00 9.94
C GLY A 44 27.03 1.18 10.19
N LEU A 45 26.12 1.65 11.04
CA LEU A 45 24.83 1.01 11.32
C LEU A 45 23.74 1.58 10.42
N ASN A 46 22.80 0.73 10.02
CA ASN A 46 21.59 1.18 9.31
C ASN A 46 20.79 2.11 10.21
N THR A 47 20.57 3.34 9.77
CA THR A 47 19.67 4.27 10.44
C THR A 47 18.32 4.30 9.73
N MET A 48 17.29 3.83 10.40
CA MET A 48 15.92 4.03 9.94
C MET A 48 15.47 5.46 10.32
N PRO A 49 14.55 6.07 9.56
CA PRO A 49 14.06 7.41 9.85
C PRO A 49 13.09 7.44 11.05
N TYR A 50 13.23 6.53 11.98
CA TYR A 50 12.45 6.42 13.22
C TYR A 50 13.25 5.71 14.32
N ASP A 51 12.92 6.03 15.58
CA ASP A 51 13.57 5.42 16.73
C ASP A 51 13.08 3.99 16.96
N TRP A 52 14.01 3.07 17.21
CA TRP A 52 13.67 1.74 17.65
C TRP A 52 13.35 1.72 19.14
N VAL A 53 12.07 1.79 19.48
CA VAL A 53 11.58 1.73 20.86
C VAL A 53 10.65 0.51 21.02
N PRO A 54 11.08 -0.56 21.68
CA PRO A 54 10.23 -1.72 21.90
C PRO A 54 9.03 -1.35 22.78
N ILE A 55 7.90 -2.00 22.55
CA ILE A 55 6.63 -1.69 23.21
C ILE A 55 6.73 -1.73 24.76
N THR A 56 7.63 -2.54 25.29
CA THR A 56 7.88 -2.68 26.74
C THR A 56 8.51 -1.45 27.39
N ARG A 57 9.03 -0.51 26.58
CA ARG A 57 9.64 0.75 27.08
C ARG A 57 8.78 1.97 26.82
N ARG A 58 7.63 1.79 26.15
CA ARG A 58 6.70 2.88 25.84
C ARG A 58 5.76 3.16 27.00
N LYS A 59 5.36 4.40 27.16
CA LYS A 59 4.27 4.76 28.05
C LYS A 59 2.94 4.22 27.48
N PRO A 60 1.95 3.93 28.32
CA PRO A 60 0.65 3.50 27.85
C PRO A 60 0.03 4.51 26.88
N LEU A 61 -0.46 4.02 25.74
CA LEU A 61 -1.25 4.78 24.80
C LEU A 61 -2.72 4.69 25.17
N VAL A 62 -3.45 5.80 25.12
CA VAL A 62 -4.89 5.85 25.39
C VAL A 62 -5.57 6.60 24.26
N TRP A 63 -6.43 5.92 23.51
CA TRP A 63 -7.12 6.51 22.37
C TRP A 63 -8.22 7.50 22.79
N PRO A 64 -8.75 8.33 21.87
CA PRO A 64 -9.81 9.28 22.16
C PRO A 64 -11.00 8.63 22.85
N GLY A 65 -11.60 9.34 23.81
CA GLY A 65 -12.76 8.85 24.56
C GLY A 65 -12.51 7.62 25.43
N GLY A 66 -11.24 7.34 25.80
CA GLY A 66 -10.88 6.17 26.59
C GLY A 66 -10.94 4.85 25.83
N LYS A 67 -11.04 4.90 24.49
CA LYS A 67 -11.01 3.70 23.65
C LYS A 67 -9.65 3.02 23.75
N ARG A 68 -9.64 1.70 23.55
CA ARG A 68 -8.44 0.87 23.72
C ARG A 68 -7.89 0.31 22.42
N LEU A 69 -8.75 -0.06 21.48
CA LEU A 69 -8.35 -0.59 20.17
C LEU A 69 -8.84 0.33 19.06
N ALA A 70 -7.91 0.93 18.32
CA ALA A 70 -8.21 1.62 17.06
C ALA A 70 -8.30 0.59 15.94
N LEU A 71 -9.45 0.51 15.27
CA LEU A 71 -9.68 -0.44 14.18
C LEU A 71 -9.94 0.30 12.87
N ILE A 72 -9.07 0.05 11.89
CA ILE A 72 -9.08 0.66 10.57
C ILE A 72 -9.39 -0.41 9.52
N VAL A 73 -10.34 -0.14 8.65
CA VAL A 73 -10.57 -0.95 7.45
C VAL A 73 -10.05 -0.19 6.24
N THR A 74 -9.04 -0.74 5.60
CA THR A 74 -8.45 -0.16 4.38
C THR A 74 -8.94 -0.91 3.15
N MET A 75 -9.55 -0.19 2.20
CA MET A 75 -9.96 -0.74 0.91
C MET A 75 -9.06 -0.20 -0.18
N ASN A 76 -8.33 -1.09 -0.86
CA ASN A 76 -7.37 -0.73 -1.90
C ASN A 76 -8.06 -0.70 -3.27
N CYS A 77 -8.41 0.51 -3.74
CA CYS A 77 -9.00 0.73 -5.06
C CYS A 77 -7.90 0.99 -6.09
N GLU A 78 -7.31 -0.09 -6.56
CA GLU A 78 -6.13 -0.10 -7.41
C GLU A 78 -6.48 -0.15 -8.91
N PHE A 79 -5.61 0.40 -9.73
CA PHE A 79 -5.72 0.39 -11.19
C PHE A 79 -4.47 -0.23 -11.83
N TRP A 80 -4.70 -1.13 -12.76
CA TRP A 80 -3.66 -1.74 -13.60
C TRP A 80 -3.96 -1.49 -15.07
N ASP A 81 -2.94 -1.14 -15.86
CA ASP A 81 -3.08 -1.07 -17.31
C ASP A 81 -3.21 -2.48 -17.91
N LEU A 82 -4.02 -2.59 -18.96
CA LEU A 82 -4.15 -3.83 -19.73
C LEU A 82 -2.83 -4.23 -20.39
N VAL A 83 -2.07 -3.25 -20.84
CA VAL A 83 -0.77 -3.42 -21.50
C VAL A 83 0.23 -2.49 -20.85
N LYS A 84 1.41 -3.02 -20.51
CA LYS A 84 2.56 -2.23 -20.08
C LYS A 84 3.58 -2.19 -21.22
N ASP A 85 4.08 -1.02 -21.55
CA ASP A 85 5.22 -0.86 -22.45
C ASP A 85 6.52 -1.23 -21.71
N SER A 86 6.87 -2.50 -21.76
CA SER A 86 8.01 -3.09 -21.05
C SER A 86 8.44 -4.39 -21.71
N ASP A 87 9.75 -4.64 -21.76
CA ASP A 87 10.34 -5.91 -22.21
C ASP A 87 10.19 -7.04 -21.16
N LYS A 88 9.76 -6.70 -19.95
CA LYS A 88 9.63 -7.64 -18.84
C LYS A 88 8.23 -8.23 -18.81
N PRO A 89 8.05 -9.44 -18.25
CA PRO A 89 6.73 -9.96 -17.97
C PRO A 89 5.89 -8.96 -17.18
N TYR A 90 4.63 -8.82 -17.54
CA TYR A 90 3.73 -7.89 -16.85
C TYR A 90 3.52 -8.33 -15.41
N TYR A 91 3.93 -7.47 -14.49
CA TYR A 91 3.73 -7.66 -13.07
C TYR A 91 3.17 -6.37 -12.45
N ALA A 92 1.97 -6.42 -12.01
CA ALA A 92 1.23 -5.26 -11.55
C ALA A 92 1.06 -5.25 -10.03
N GLY A 93 2.15 -5.32 -9.28
CA GLY A 93 2.13 -5.14 -7.83
C GLY A 93 1.52 -6.27 -7.00
N GLY A 94 1.13 -7.37 -7.62
CA GLY A 94 0.61 -8.56 -6.93
C GLY A 94 0.68 -9.76 -7.85
N PRO A 95 0.76 -11.00 -7.35
CA PRO A 95 0.78 -12.17 -8.20
C PRO A 95 -0.48 -12.19 -9.08
N PRO A 96 -0.35 -12.61 -10.35
CA PRO A 96 -1.47 -12.77 -11.24
C PRO A 96 -2.39 -13.89 -10.75
N MET A 97 -3.67 -13.85 -11.14
CA MET A 97 -4.59 -14.96 -10.88
C MET A 97 -4.13 -16.24 -11.58
N LEU A 98 -3.60 -16.11 -12.80
CA LEU A 98 -2.98 -17.20 -13.52
C LEU A 98 -1.46 -17.21 -13.24
N PRO A 99 -0.85 -18.40 -13.12
CA PRO A 99 0.54 -18.54 -12.68
C PRO A 99 1.56 -18.01 -13.70
N ASP A 100 1.23 -17.99 -14.98
CA ASP A 100 2.15 -17.64 -16.05
C ASP A 100 1.95 -16.17 -16.46
N PRO A 101 2.89 -15.27 -16.10
CA PRO A 101 2.78 -13.87 -16.48
C PRO A 101 3.00 -13.70 -18.00
N MET A 102 2.21 -12.82 -18.61
CA MET A 102 2.40 -12.43 -20.00
C MET A 102 3.61 -11.50 -20.16
N PRO A 103 4.27 -11.50 -21.33
CA PRO A 103 5.26 -10.48 -21.69
C PRO A 103 4.71 -9.06 -21.49
N GLY A 104 5.59 -8.09 -21.20
CA GLY A 104 5.21 -6.76 -20.79
C GLY A 104 4.29 -6.01 -21.76
N ASN A 105 4.54 -6.07 -23.02
CA ASN A 105 3.76 -5.39 -24.07
C ASN A 105 2.65 -6.26 -24.70
N VAL A 106 2.26 -7.33 -24.03
CA VAL A 106 1.16 -8.21 -24.45
C VAL A 106 -0.01 -8.04 -23.49
N ALA A 107 -1.23 -7.93 -24.04
CA ALA A 107 -2.45 -7.79 -23.25
C ALA A 107 -2.73 -9.04 -22.41
N ASP A 108 -2.83 -8.86 -21.10
CA ASP A 108 -3.16 -9.92 -20.13
C ASP A 108 -4.64 -9.81 -19.72
N PHE A 109 -5.53 -10.19 -20.61
CA PHE A 109 -6.97 -10.11 -20.40
C PHE A 109 -7.47 -10.85 -19.14
N PRO A 110 -7.00 -12.08 -18.82
CA PRO A 110 -7.47 -12.77 -17.63
C PRO A 110 -7.16 -11.98 -16.34
N ASN A 111 -5.94 -11.51 -16.16
CA ASN A 111 -5.56 -10.76 -14.96
C ASN A 111 -6.19 -9.37 -14.94
N PHE A 112 -6.28 -8.70 -16.09
CA PHE A 112 -6.93 -7.39 -16.16
C PHE A 112 -8.41 -7.49 -15.80
N THR A 113 -9.15 -8.41 -16.43
CA THR A 113 -10.61 -8.56 -16.19
C THR A 113 -10.93 -9.07 -14.79
N TRP A 114 -10.09 -9.92 -14.19
CA TRP A 114 -10.22 -10.31 -12.79
C TRP A 114 -10.11 -9.10 -11.86
N ARG A 115 -9.14 -8.22 -12.09
CA ARG A 115 -8.98 -6.99 -11.29
C ARG A 115 -10.10 -6.00 -11.56
N GLU A 116 -10.50 -5.85 -12.82
CA GLU A 116 -11.63 -5.00 -13.21
C GLU A 116 -12.95 -5.46 -12.59
N TYR A 117 -13.15 -6.77 -12.35
CA TYR A 117 -14.30 -7.28 -11.59
C TYR A 117 -14.43 -6.58 -10.23
N GLY A 118 -13.31 -6.36 -9.55
CA GLY A 118 -13.29 -5.62 -8.29
C GLY A 118 -13.86 -4.21 -8.42
N GLN A 119 -13.48 -3.50 -9.47
CA GLN A 119 -13.94 -2.12 -9.71
C GLN A 119 -15.39 -2.06 -10.23
N ARG A 120 -15.82 -3.05 -11.03
CA ARG A 120 -17.17 -3.07 -11.63
C ARG A 120 -18.25 -3.58 -10.69
N VAL A 121 -17.92 -4.53 -9.83
CA VAL A 121 -18.90 -5.29 -9.03
C VAL A 121 -18.47 -5.43 -7.57
N GLY A 122 -17.24 -5.85 -7.33
CA GLY A 122 -16.77 -6.23 -6.00
C GLY A 122 -16.78 -5.09 -5.00
N VAL A 123 -16.36 -3.89 -5.40
CA VAL A 123 -16.30 -2.71 -4.55
C VAL A 123 -17.67 -2.31 -4.01
N TRP A 124 -18.70 -2.41 -4.84
CA TRP A 124 -20.06 -2.02 -4.46
C TRP A 124 -20.66 -2.95 -3.41
N ARG A 125 -20.42 -4.27 -3.52
CA ARG A 125 -20.82 -5.22 -2.47
C ARG A 125 -20.12 -4.97 -1.13
N LEU A 126 -18.85 -4.62 -1.18
CA LEU A 126 -18.09 -4.29 0.02
C LEU A 126 -18.61 -2.98 0.62
N PHE A 127 -18.87 -1.96 -0.18
CA PHE A 127 -19.46 -0.73 0.29
C PHE A 127 -20.79 -0.99 1.03
N ASP A 128 -21.70 -1.77 0.44
CA ASP A 128 -22.97 -2.14 1.08
C ASP A 128 -22.74 -2.77 2.47
N VAL A 129 -21.81 -3.72 2.59
CA VAL A 129 -21.53 -4.40 3.87
C VAL A 129 -21.01 -3.43 4.94
N PHE A 130 -20.13 -2.50 4.58
CA PHE A 130 -19.58 -1.54 5.55
C PHE A 130 -20.54 -0.39 5.84
N GLU A 131 -21.37 0.00 4.89
CA GLU A 131 -22.48 0.94 5.11
C GLU A 131 -23.55 0.36 6.06
N GLU A 132 -24.01 -0.87 5.80
CA GLU A 132 -24.94 -1.59 6.69
C GLU A 132 -24.38 -1.67 8.11
N ALA A 133 -23.08 -1.85 8.24
CA ALA A 133 -22.41 -1.88 9.51
C ALA A 133 -22.13 -0.50 10.11
N GLY A 134 -22.27 0.60 9.37
CA GLY A 134 -21.94 1.95 9.84
C GLY A 134 -20.47 2.10 10.23
N VAL A 135 -19.56 1.48 9.47
CA VAL A 135 -18.11 1.47 9.71
C VAL A 135 -17.42 2.38 8.70
N PRO A 136 -16.55 3.32 9.14
CA PRO A 136 -15.79 4.16 8.23
C PRO A 136 -14.73 3.34 7.48
N LEU A 137 -14.42 3.75 6.25
CA LEU A 137 -13.36 3.15 5.44
C LEU A 137 -12.25 4.17 5.19
N SER A 138 -11.01 3.66 5.15
CA SER A 138 -9.87 4.33 4.55
C SER A 138 -9.65 3.74 3.16
N VAL A 139 -10.02 4.47 2.11
CA VAL A 139 -9.95 3.98 0.73
C VAL A 139 -8.69 4.52 0.07
N THR A 140 -7.74 3.63 -0.25
CA THR A 140 -6.58 4.01 -1.04
C THR A 140 -6.97 4.05 -2.52
N MET A 141 -6.46 5.02 -3.26
CA MET A 141 -6.74 5.13 -4.69
C MET A 141 -5.50 5.51 -5.48
N ASN A 142 -5.21 4.76 -6.53
CA ASN A 142 -4.29 5.24 -7.56
C ASN A 142 -4.87 6.46 -8.27
N ALA A 143 -4.02 7.36 -8.79
CA ALA A 143 -4.48 8.50 -9.58
C ALA A 143 -5.31 8.07 -10.79
N LYS A 144 -4.93 6.99 -11.47
CA LYS A 144 -5.71 6.41 -12.58
C LYS A 144 -7.08 5.90 -12.13
N THR A 145 -7.21 5.30 -10.94
CA THR A 145 -8.54 4.94 -10.42
C THR A 145 -9.44 6.17 -10.32
N ALA A 146 -8.89 7.28 -9.82
CA ALA A 146 -9.63 8.52 -9.71
C ALA A 146 -10.07 9.11 -11.05
N LEU A 147 -9.27 8.93 -12.09
CA LEU A 147 -9.56 9.44 -13.44
C LEU A 147 -10.55 8.53 -14.20
N GLU A 148 -10.35 7.21 -14.11
CA GLU A 148 -11.02 6.22 -14.95
C GLU A 148 -12.27 5.59 -14.30
N ARG A 149 -12.40 5.69 -12.96
CA ARG A 149 -13.46 5.06 -12.16
C ARG A 149 -14.08 6.08 -11.19
N ARG A 150 -14.46 7.20 -11.74
CA ARG A 150 -14.93 8.39 -11.00
C ARG A 150 -16.09 8.06 -10.04
N GLU A 151 -16.99 7.18 -10.43
CA GLU A 151 -18.17 6.81 -9.64
C GLU A 151 -17.78 6.18 -8.29
N ILE A 152 -16.68 5.41 -8.24
CA ILE A 152 -16.18 4.84 -6.98
C ILE A 152 -15.75 5.96 -6.05
N ILE A 153 -15.03 6.95 -6.56
CA ILE A 153 -14.50 8.05 -5.77
C ILE A 153 -15.63 8.98 -5.28
N ASP A 154 -16.60 9.27 -6.13
CA ASP A 154 -17.75 10.09 -5.78
C ASP A 154 -18.61 9.39 -4.71
N HIS A 155 -18.75 8.07 -4.77
CA HIS A 155 -19.42 7.31 -3.72
C HIS A 155 -18.69 7.42 -2.38
N VAL A 156 -17.37 7.17 -2.34
CA VAL A 156 -16.53 7.31 -1.13
C VAL A 156 -16.68 8.72 -0.53
N LYS A 157 -16.62 9.76 -1.36
CA LYS A 157 -16.83 11.16 -0.93
C LYS A 157 -18.22 11.38 -0.36
N SER A 158 -19.26 10.82 -0.98
CA SER A 158 -20.65 10.98 -0.53
C SER A 158 -20.91 10.37 0.84
N ARG A 159 -20.13 9.36 1.24
CA ARG A 159 -20.18 8.72 2.57
C ARG A 159 -19.28 9.39 3.60
N GLY A 160 -18.50 10.40 3.19
CA GLY A 160 -17.52 11.02 4.08
C GLY A 160 -16.37 10.09 4.48
N TRP A 161 -16.16 9.01 3.73
CA TRP A 161 -15.05 8.10 3.97
C TRP A 161 -13.72 8.72 3.54
N GLU A 162 -12.64 8.26 4.16
CA GLU A 162 -11.30 8.74 3.86
C GLU A 162 -10.83 8.28 2.49
N LEU A 163 -10.15 9.19 1.76
CA LEU A 163 -9.36 8.86 0.59
C LEU A 163 -7.87 9.04 0.90
N VAL A 164 -7.06 8.04 0.58
CA VAL A 164 -5.60 8.02 0.77
C VAL A 164 -4.92 7.92 -0.60
N ALA A 165 -3.93 8.77 -0.87
CA ALA A 165 -3.18 8.71 -2.13
C ALA A 165 -2.32 7.45 -2.21
N HIS A 166 -2.27 6.82 -3.41
CA HIS A 166 -1.66 5.51 -3.63
C HIS A 166 -1.04 5.39 -5.02
N ASN A 167 0.17 5.84 -5.21
CA ASN A 167 0.87 5.94 -6.50
C ASN A 167 -0.02 6.43 -7.66
N TYR A 168 0.57 6.62 -8.84
CA TYR A 168 -0.19 6.99 -10.04
C TYR A 168 -1.02 5.81 -10.56
N GLU A 169 -0.40 4.64 -10.66
CA GLU A 169 -1.03 3.35 -10.95
C GLU A 169 -0.36 2.24 -10.14
N GLN A 170 -0.98 1.06 -10.06
CA GLN A 170 -0.49 -0.01 -9.20
C GLN A 170 0.79 -0.67 -9.72
N GLY A 171 0.98 -0.70 -11.04
CA GLY A 171 2.13 -1.32 -11.67
C GLY A 171 3.40 -0.44 -11.68
N GLU A 172 3.29 0.85 -11.40
CA GLU A 172 4.43 1.76 -11.34
C GLU A 172 4.93 1.91 -9.90
N LEU A 173 5.92 1.10 -9.54
CA LEU A 173 6.44 1.01 -8.18
C LEU A 173 7.56 2.02 -7.94
N LEU A 174 7.53 2.72 -6.80
CA LEU A 174 8.56 3.70 -6.42
C LEU A 174 10.00 3.17 -6.45
N PRO A 175 10.31 1.90 -6.07
CA PRO A 175 11.67 1.38 -6.18
C PRO A 175 12.27 1.38 -7.60
N ALA A 176 11.46 1.48 -8.65
CA ALA A 176 11.97 1.68 -10.00
C ALA A 176 12.74 3.01 -10.15
N HIS A 177 12.46 3.96 -9.26
CA HIS A 177 13.06 5.30 -9.20
C HIS A 177 14.01 5.48 -7.99
N ALA A 178 14.35 4.41 -7.26
CA ALA A 178 15.12 4.49 -6.02
C ALA A 178 16.48 5.23 -6.16
N PHE A 179 17.07 5.22 -7.34
CA PHE A 179 18.33 5.91 -7.64
C PHE A 179 18.14 7.23 -8.37
N ASP A 180 16.90 7.70 -8.50
CA ASP A 180 16.54 8.97 -9.15
C ASP A 180 15.43 9.67 -8.34
N GLU A 181 15.82 10.39 -7.29
CA GLU A 181 14.91 11.12 -6.43
C GLU A 181 14.01 12.10 -7.22
N ALA A 182 14.55 12.71 -8.27
CA ALA A 182 13.79 13.67 -9.08
C ALA A 182 12.65 12.98 -9.84
N ALA A 183 12.89 11.78 -10.37
CA ALA A 183 11.85 10.98 -11.03
C ALA A 183 10.79 10.51 -10.04
N GLU A 184 11.19 10.03 -8.84
CA GLU A 184 10.26 9.66 -7.79
C GLU A 184 9.40 10.85 -7.34
N ARG A 185 10.03 11.98 -7.09
CA ARG A 185 9.35 13.24 -6.72
C ARG A 185 8.34 13.67 -7.77
N LYS A 186 8.70 13.57 -9.05
CA LYS A 186 7.80 13.88 -10.17
C LYS A 186 6.56 12.98 -10.15
N LEU A 187 6.76 11.67 -9.98
CA LEU A 187 5.67 10.69 -9.92
C LEU A 187 4.72 10.97 -8.76
N ILE A 188 5.27 11.18 -7.56
CA ILE A 188 4.48 11.51 -6.36
C ILE A 188 3.73 12.85 -6.57
N THR A 189 4.41 13.88 -7.07
CA THR A 189 3.80 15.19 -7.30
C THR A 189 2.62 15.10 -8.29
N GLU A 190 2.77 14.35 -9.38
CA GLU A 190 1.70 14.17 -10.35
C GLU A 190 0.53 13.39 -9.75
N THR A 191 0.80 12.34 -8.98
CA THR A 191 -0.23 11.60 -8.23
C THR A 191 -1.03 12.53 -7.30
N LEU A 192 -0.34 13.37 -6.53
CA LEU A 192 -0.97 14.31 -5.60
C LEU A 192 -1.76 15.41 -6.31
N ARG A 193 -1.28 15.87 -7.48
CA ARG A 193 -2.00 16.82 -8.32
C ARG A 193 -3.34 16.26 -8.80
N VAL A 194 -3.33 15.03 -9.31
CA VAL A 194 -4.57 14.33 -9.73
C VAL A 194 -5.48 14.11 -8.53
N TYR A 195 -4.93 13.69 -7.39
CA TYR A 195 -5.70 13.54 -6.16
C TYR A 195 -6.45 14.84 -5.80
N GLU A 196 -5.73 15.95 -5.71
CA GLU A 196 -6.33 17.25 -5.37
C GLU A 196 -7.41 17.68 -6.38
N GLN A 197 -7.15 17.48 -7.66
CA GLN A 197 -8.09 17.77 -8.75
C GLN A 197 -9.41 16.99 -8.61
N VAL A 198 -9.33 15.70 -8.25
CA VAL A 198 -10.50 14.81 -8.20
C VAL A 198 -11.22 14.89 -6.86
N VAL A 199 -10.47 14.91 -5.76
CA VAL A 199 -11.03 14.92 -4.40
C VAL A 199 -11.49 16.31 -3.99
N GLY A 200 -10.84 17.36 -4.48
CA GLY A 200 -11.13 18.76 -4.14
C GLY A 200 -10.41 19.24 -2.88
N LYS A 201 -9.51 18.43 -2.31
CA LYS A 201 -8.64 18.78 -1.18
C LYS A 201 -7.28 18.10 -1.33
N LYS A 202 -6.24 18.67 -0.69
CA LYS A 202 -4.90 18.05 -0.66
C LYS A 202 -4.92 16.73 0.11
N ALA A 203 -4.17 15.76 -0.37
CA ALA A 203 -3.95 14.51 0.34
C ALA A 203 -3.26 14.78 1.69
N LYS A 204 -3.65 14.02 2.71
CA LYS A 204 -3.02 14.02 4.04
C LYS A 204 -2.13 12.83 4.25
N GLY A 205 -2.38 11.73 3.56
CA GLY A 205 -1.67 10.49 3.71
C GLY A 205 -1.32 9.79 2.42
N TRP A 206 -0.42 8.84 2.56
CA TRP A 206 0.13 8.05 1.48
C TRP A 206 0.27 6.57 1.89
N LEU A 207 -0.08 5.70 0.96
CA LEU A 207 0.28 4.29 0.96
C LEU A 207 0.96 3.98 -0.38
N SER A 208 2.21 3.53 -0.37
CA SER A 208 2.88 3.15 -1.61
C SER A 208 2.30 1.86 -2.19
N SER A 209 2.20 1.79 -3.51
CA SER A 209 1.80 0.56 -4.20
C SER A 209 2.68 -0.61 -3.74
N SER A 210 2.02 -1.70 -3.31
CA SER A 210 2.68 -2.90 -2.75
C SER A 210 3.51 -2.61 -1.48
N LEU A 211 3.25 -1.54 -0.73
CA LEU A 211 4.00 -1.11 0.46
C LEU A 211 5.49 -0.80 0.15
N ARG A 212 5.79 -0.43 -1.08
CA ARG A 212 7.17 -0.26 -1.55
C ARG A 212 7.53 1.21 -1.69
N SER A 213 7.91 1.82 -0.59
CA SER A 213 8.58 3.12 -0.55
C SER A 213 10.10 2.98 -0.81
N THR A 214 10.75 4.12 -1.00
CA THR A 214 12.22 4.26 -1.06
C THR A 214 12.71 5.04 0.16
N LEU A 215 14.03 5.27 0.26
CA LEU A 215 14.61 6.15 1.28
C LEU A 215 14.21 7.62 1.09
N HIS A 216 13.81 8.01 -0.12
CA HIS A 216 13.42 9.40 -0.42
C HIS A 216 11.92 9.65 -0.16
N THR A 217 11.10 8.60 -0.21
CA THR A 217 9.64 8.72 -0.13
C THR A 217 9.18 9.56 1.07
N PRO A 218 9.60 9.31 2.32
CA PRO A 218 9.13 10.10 3.48
C PRO A 218 9.45 11.60 3.36
N ASP A 219 10.65 11.94 2.91
CA ASP A 219 11.05 13.35 2.73
C ASP A 219 10.26 14.05 1.64
N ILE A 220 9.96 13.34 0.53
CA ILE A 220 9.15 13.86 -0.57
C ILE A 220 7.72 14.13 -0.10
N LEU A 221 7.14 13.19 0.66
CA LEU A 221 5.77 13.30 1.19
C LEU A 221 5.64 14.44 2.19
N ALA A 222 6.57 14.54 3.14
CA ALA A 222 6.59 15.62 4.13
C ALA A 222 6.76 17.00 3.47
N ALA A 223 7.66 17.12 2.49
CA ALA A 223 7.85 18.36 1.72
C ALA A 223 6.60 18.75 0.91
N ALA A 224 5.78 17.77 0.49
CA ALA A 224 4.50 18.00 -0.16
C ALA A 224 3.35 18.32 0.82
N GLY A 225 3.61 18.29 2.13
CA GLY A 225 2.66 18.63 3.18
C GLY A 225 1.76 17.49 3.64
N LEU A 226 2.13 16.24 3.35
CA LEU A 226 1.45 15.08 3.90
C LEU A 226 1.83 14.90 5.37
N THR A 227 0.93 14.36 6.15
CA THR A 227 1.07 14.20 7.59
C THR A 227 1.29 12.75 8.03
N PHE A 228 1.01 11.79 7.15
CA PHE A 228 1.23 10.38 7.45
C PHE A 228 1.58 9.53 6.22
N ILE A 229 2.27 8.43 6.52
CA ILE A 229 2.60 7.32 5.60
C ILE A 229 2.11 6.01 6.22
N CYS A 230 1.86 4.97 5.40
CA CYS A 230 1.33 3.69 5.87
C CYS A 230 2.21 2.50 5.54
N ASP A 231 3.40 2.71 4.99
CA ASP A 231 4.19 1.66 4.32
C ASP A 231 4.91 0.72 5.29
N TYR A 232 5.16 1.16 6.52
CA TYR A 232 5.91 0.34 7.48
C TYR A 232 4.97 -0.51 8.32
N MET A 233 5.31 -1.82 8.42
CA MET A 233 4.45 -2.87 8.99
C MET A 233 4.96 -3.41 10.32
N ASN A 234 5.77 -2.65 11.01
CA ASN A 234 6.61 -3.14 12.10
C ASN A 234 6.06 -2.82 13.51
N ASP A 235 4.78 -2.41 13.61
CA ASP A 235 4.20 -2.00 14.90
C ASP A 235 2.68 -2.17 14.97
N ASP A 236 2.17 -2.32 16.20
CA ASP A 236 0.74 -2.28 16.54
C ASP A 236 0.29 -0.90 17.03
N GLN A 237 1.16 0.10 16.93
CA GLN A 237 0.91 1.48 17.35
C GLN A 237 1.53 2.44 16.31
N PRO A 238 0.98 3.65 16.13
CA PRO A 238 1.61 4.66 15.28
C PRO A 238 2.89 5.19 15.94
N TYR A 239 3.79 5.72 15.12
CA TYR A 239 5.03 6.37 15.56
C TYR A 239 5.47 7.44 14.58
N LEU A 240 6.43 8.28 14.97
CA LEU A 240 6.95 9.34 14.12
C LEU A 240 8.05 8.80 13.18
N VAL A 241 7.98 9.22 11.94
CA VAL A 241 9.04 9.09 10.93
C VAL A 241 9.67 10.45 10.75
N GLN A 242 10.98 10.54 11.00
CA GLN A 242 11.73 11.78 10.89
C GLN A 242 12.00 12.11 9.43
N THR A 243 11.81 13.37 9.06
CA THR A 243 12.09 13.86 7.70
C THR A 243 12.74 15.25 7.75
N ALA A 244 13.35 15.65 6.65
CA ALA A 244 13.97 16.98 6.53
C ALA A 244 12.96 18.13 6.68
N SER A 245 11.68 17.91 6.40
CA SER A 245 10.60 18.92 6.49
C SER A 245 9.79 18.83 7.80
N GLY A 246 10.25 18.03 8.76
CA GLY A 246 9.56 17.74 10.01
C GLY A 246 8.93 16.34 10.02
N PRO A 247 8.57 15.81 11.18
CA PRO A 247 8.09 14.44 11.31
C PRO A 247 6.71 14.25 10.70
N ILE A 248 6.51 13.08 10.10
CA ILE A 248 5.19 12.55 9.70
C ILE A 248 4.89 11.29 10.52
N VAL A 249 3.63 10.87 10.59
CA VAL A 249 3.24 9.68 11.33
C VAL A 249 3.29 8.46 10.41
N ASN A 250 3.93 7.37 10.84
CA ASN A 250 3.60 6.07 10.27
C ASN A 250 2.33 5.54 10.96
N VAL A 251 1.30 5.26 10.18
CA VAL A 251 0.10 4.52 10.60
C VAL A 251 0.24 3.10 10.05
N PRO A 252 0.76 2.14 10.82
CA PRO A 252 1.19 0.86 10.30
C PRO A 252 0.13 0.13 9.50
N TYR A 253 0.55 -0.45 8.37
CA TYR A 253 -0.25 -1.40 7.59
C TYR A 253 -0.01 -2.81 8.12
N SER A 254 -0.94 -3.74 7.89
CA SER A 254 -0.73 -5.16 8.18
C SER A 254 -0.88 -5.98 6.92
N ILE A 255 0.16 -6.76 6.59
CA ILE A 255 0.10 -7.76 5.52
C ILE A 255 -0.41 -9.10 6.05
N GLU A 256 -0.33 -9.33 7.37
CA GLU A 256 -0.82 -10.57 7.99
C GLU A 256 -2.35 -10.61 7.98
N ILE A 257 -3.00 -9.49 8.31
CA ILE A 257 -4.45 -9.31 8.30
C ILE A 257 -4.87 -8.59 7.02
N ASN A 258 -4.72 -9.29 5.91
CA ASN A 258 -4.95 -8.79 4.57
C ASN A 258 -5.57 -9.89 3.70
N ASP A 259 -6.60 -9.56 2.94
CA ASP A 259 -7.32 -10.52 2.10
C ASP A 259 -6.44 -11.17 1.03
N PHE A 260 -5.44 -10.42 0.53
CA PHE A 260 -4.45 -10.96 -0.38
C PHE A 260 -3.64 -12.10 0.28
N THR A 261 -3.27 -11.94 1.54
CA THR A 261 -2.59 -12.98 2.31
C THR A 261 -3.51 -14.16 2.59
N PHE A 262 -4.75 -13.90 3.02
CA PHE A 262 -5.70 -14.96 3.31
C PHE A 262 -6.05 -15.79 2.09
N PHE A 263 -6.57 -15.14 1.06
CA PHE A 263 -7.23 -15.84 -0.03
C PHE A 263 -6.33 -16.13 -1.23
N HIS A 264 -5.27 -15.35 -1.39
CA HIS A 264 -4.38 -15.51 -2.54
C HIS A 264 -3.06 -16.21 -2.18
N ARG A 265 -2.36 -15.75 -1.15
CA ARG A 265 -1.08 -16.39 -0.75
C ARG A 265 -1.26 -17.69 0.00
N ARG A 266 -2.21 -17.75 0.94
CA ARG A 266 -2.44 -18.91 1.82
C ARG A 266 -3.61 -19.79 1.37
N ALA A 267 -4.37 -19.39 0.35
CA ALA A 267 -5.54 -20.11 -0.17
C ALA A 267 -6.52 -20.55 0.94
N MET A 268 -6.73 -19.71 1.95
CA MET A 268 -7.58 -20.01 3.10
C MET A 268 -9.05 -20.05 2.69
N THR A 269 -9.85 -20.88 3.37
CA THR A 269 -11.30 -20.77 3.32
C THR A 269 -11.77 -19.51 4.06
N SER A 270 -12.99 -19.03 3.77
CA SER A 270 -13.57 -17.91 4.51
C SER A 270 -13.70 -18.20 6.02
N LYS A 271 -13.88 -19.46 6.40
CA LYS A 271 -13.94 -19.90 7.80
C LYS A 271 -12.60 -19.73 8.50
N ASP A 272 -11.52 -20.25 7.90
CA ASP A 272 -10.18 -20.16 8.49
C ASP A 272 -9.70 -18.71 8.55
N ALA A 273 -10.00 -17.91 7.53
CA ALA A 273 -9.70 -16.49 7.50
C ALA A 273 -10.48 -15.72 8.59
N LEU A 274 -11.74 -16.07 8.85
CA LEU A 274 -12.55 -15.48 9.92
C LEU A 274 -11.96 -15.80 11.30
N GLU A 275 -11.58 -17.06 11.52
CA GLU A 275 -10.95 -17.50 12.77
C GLU A 275 -9.66 -16.71 13.03
N MET A 276 -8.80 -16.58 12.01
CA MET A 276 -7.57 -15.79 12.13
C MET A 276 -7.85 -14.31 12.38
N LEU A 277 -8.82 -13.73 11.70
CA LEU A 277 -9.17 -12.31 11.84
C LEU A 277 -9.75 -12.01 13.23
N CYS A 278 -10.65 -12.87 13.73
CA CYS A 278 -11.21 -12.75 15.09
C CYS A 278 -10.12 -12.99 16.16
N GLY A 279 -9.26 -13.99 15.97
CA GLY A 279 -8.16 -14.27 16.90
C GLY A 279 -7.18 -13.09 17.02
N GLN A 280 -6.83 -12.45 15.94
CA GLN A 280 -6.01 -11.22 15.95
C GLN A 280 -6.71 -10.09 16.70
N PHE A 281 -8.00 -9.89 16.44
CA PHE A 281 -8.81 -8.88 17.11
C PHE A 281 -8.88 -9.14 18.63
N ASP A 282 -9.21 -10.36 19.03
CA ASP A 282 -9.40 -10.73 20.43
C ASP A 282 -8.12 -10.56 21.23
N GLU A 283 -6.97 -10.94 20.67
CA GLU A 283 -5.68 -10.79 21.34
C GLU A 283 -5.28 -9.31 21.46
N LEU A 284 -5.36 -8.52 20.39
CA LEU A 284 -5.08 -7.09 20.47
C LEU A 284 -6.05 -6.37 21.45
N TYR A 285 -7.31 -6.77 21.47
CA TYR A 285 -8.28 -6.21 22.42
C TYR A 285 -7.96 -6.62 23.86
N ARG A 286 -7.48 -7.85 24.10
CA ARG A 286 -7.00 -8.31 25.40
C ARG A 286 -5.79 -7.51 25.88
N GLU A 287 -4.78 -7.34 25.03
CA GLU A 287 -3.55 -6.59 25.32
C GLU A 287 -3.82 -5.08 25.51
N SER A 288 -4.81 -4.55 24.84
CA SER A 288 -5.15 -3.12 24.90
C SER A 288 -5.64 -2.64 26.27
N LYS A 289 -5.82 -3.55 27.24
CA LYS A 289 -6.09 -3.20 28.64
C LYS A 289 -4.94 -2.44 29.30
N THR A 290 -3.71 -2.66 28.82
CA THR A 290 -2.50 -2.04 29.39
C THR A 290 -2.00 -0.87 28.58
N THR A 291 -2.17 -0.92 27.26
CA THR A 291 -1.77 0.14 26.32
C THR A 291 -2.57 0.02 25.03
N GLY A 292 -3.08 1.12 24.54
CA GLY A 292 -3.87 1.16 23.32
C GLY A 292 -3.15 0.50 22.15
N LYS A 293 -3.90 -0.27 21.38
CA LYS A 293 -3.45 -1.00 20.19
C LYS A 293 -4.15 -0.49 18.96
N MET A 294 -3.61 -0.84 17.80
CA MET A 294 -4.22 -0.58 16.50
C MET A 294 -4.31 -1.89 15.71
N MET A 295 -5.41 -2.07 15.00
CA MET A 295 -5.59 -3.15 14.04
C MET A 295 -5.97 -2.55 12.68
N ASN A 296 -5.29 -2.95 11.63
CA ASN A 296 -5.63 -2.59 10.27
C ASN A 296 -5.99 -3.83 9.46
N ILE A 297 -7.12 -3.80 8.77
CA ILE A 297 -7.57 -4.84 7.85
C ILE A 297 -7.40 -4.32 6.43
N GLY A 298 -6.65 -5.03 5.60
CA GLY A 298 -6.45 -4.67 4.19
C GLY A 298 -7.34 -5.48 3.26
N LEU A 299 -8.10 -4.81 2.39
CA LEU A 299 -9.03 -5.41 1.45
C LEU A 299 -8.76 -4.95 0.02
N HIS A 300 -8.93 -5.86 -0.94
CA HIS A 300 -8.87 -5.58 -2.37
C HIS A 300 -10.19 -6.02 -3.03
N PRO A 301 -10.95 -5.13 -3.68
CA PRO A 301 -12.26 -5.45 -4.21
C PRO A 301 -12.29 -6.64 -5.18
N HIS A 302 -11.23 -6.87 -5.95
CA HIS A 302 -11.10 -8.02 -6.84
C HIS A 302 -10.83 -9.35 -6.13
N ILE A 303 -10.38 -9.29 -4.88
CA ILE A 303 -10.19 -10.46 -4.01
C ILE A 303 -11.43 -10.65 -3.13
N SER A 304 -11.75 -9.66 -2.33
CA SER A 304 -12.79 -9.74 -1.30
C SER A 304 -14.21 -9.55 -1.82
N GLY A 305 -14.42 -8.84 -2.93
CA GLY A 305 -15.74 -8.46 -3.43
C GLY A 305 -16.57 -9.57 -4.05
N HIS A 306 -16.20 -10.85 -3.89
CA HIS A 306 -16.96 -12.00 -4.37
C HIS A 306 -18.10 -12.38 -3.42
N PRO A 307 -19.28 -12.84 -3.94
CA PRO A 307 -20.44 -13.11 -3.13
C PRO A 307 -20.21 -14.06 -1.95
N HIS A 308 -19.39 -15.10 -2.16
CA HIS A 308 -19.10 -16.13 -1.15
C HIS A 308 -18.26 -15.61 0.03
N ARG A 309 -17.73 -14.38 -0.05
CA ARG A 309 -16.94 -13.75 1.02
C ARG A 309 -17.71 -12.70 1.81
N MET A 310 -18.92 -12.34 1.41
CA MET A 310 -19.67 -11.27 2.11
C MET A 310 -20.04 -11.66 3.55
N GLN A 311 -20.42 -12.92 3.77
CA GLN A 311 -20.77 -13.38 5.12
C GLN A 311 -19.57 -13.34 6.07
N PHE A 312 -18.37 -13.61 5.59
CA PHE A 312 -17.12 -13.49 6.36
C PHE A 312 -16.97 -12.09 6.98
N PHE A 313 -17.21 -11.03 6.18
CA PHE A 313 -17.12 -9.66 6.70
C PHE A 313 -18.23 -9.32 7.68
N ARG A 314 -19.48 -9.74 7.39
CA ARG A 314 -20.60 -9.53 8.30
C ARG A 314 -20.37 -10.20 9.66
N ASP A 315 -19.85 -11.42 9.66
CA ASP A 315 -19.56 -12.17 10.89
C ASP A 315 -18.44 -11.49 11.69
N PHE A 316 -17.36 -11.05 11.05
CA PHE A 316 -16.31 -10.31 11.73
C PHE A 316 -16.80 -8.98 12.30
N LEU A 317 -17.54 -8.19 11.51
CA LEU A 317 -18.09 -6.92 11.96
C LEU A 317 -19.03 -7.10 13.15
N ALA A 318 -19.89 -8.12 13.12
CA ALA A 318 -20.76 -8.48 14.23
C ALA A 318 -19.95 -8.89 15.48
N HIS A 319 -18.83 -9.63 15.31
CA HIS A 319 -17.94 -10.00 16.39
C HIS A 319 -17.30 -8.75 17.02
N ALA A 320 -16.64 -7.93 16.23
CA ALA A 320 -15.91 -6.76 16.72
C ALA A 320 -16.83 -5.68 17.36
N LYS A 321 -18.05 -5.52 16.85
CA LYS A 321 -19.04 -4.57 17.37
C LYS A 321 -19.62 -4.92 18.73
N ARG A 322 -19.39 -6.12 19.26
CA ARG A 322 -19.74 -6.46 20.64
C ARG A 322 -18.82 -5.82 21.69
N HIS A 323 -17.80 -5.10 21.27
CA HIS A 323 -16.76 -4.53 22.10
C HIS A 323 -16.85 -3.00 22.08
N ASP A 324 -17.34 -2.40 23.16
CA ASP A 324 -17.64 -0.96 23.23
C ASP A 324 -16.40 -0.05 23.19
N GLU A 325 -15.23 -0.57 23.57
CA GLU A 325 -13.99 0.21 23.66
C GLU A 325 -13.17 0.18 22.37
N VAL A 326 -13.77 -0.25 21.24
CA VAL A 326 -13.19 -0.14 19.90
C VAL A 326 -13.45 1.27 19.35
N TRP A 327 -12.41 1.88 18.86
CA TRP A 327 -12.47 3.10 18.05
C TRP A 327 -12.44 2.73 16.57
N TRP A 328 -13.62 2.68 15.96
CA TRP A 328 -13.76 2.57 14.52
C TRP A 328 -13.34 3.88 13.89
N THR A 329 -12.25 3.89 13.14
CA THR A 329 -11.56 5.13 12.76
C THR A 329 -10.91 5.03 11.37
N THR A 330 -10.34 6.13 10.93
CA THR A 330 -9.58 6.24 9.70
C THR A 330 -8.09 6.48 9.98
N ARG A 331 -7.27 6.37 8.97
CA ARG A 331 -5.83 6.63 9.09
C ARG A 331 -5.53 8.09 9.37
N GLU A 332 -6.26 9.02 8.71
CA GLU A 332 -6.12 10.46 8.95
C GLU A 332 -6.46 10.82 10.41
N GLU A 333 -7.51 10.25 10.96
CA GLU A 333 -7.88 10.49 12.36
C GLU A 333 -6.83 9.97 13.34
N VAL A 334 -6.30 8.76 13.13
CA VAL A 334 -5.20 8.20 13.94
C VAL A 334 -3.97 9.09 13.85
N ALA A 335 -3.57 9.49 12.64
CA ALA A 335 -2.39 10.33 12.44
C ALA A 335 -2.57 11.72 13.08
N ALA A 336 -3.72 12.35 12.87
CA ALA A 336 -4.02 13.67 13.44
C ALA A 336 -4.01 13.65 14.96
N TRP A 337 -4.62 12.62 15.55
CA TRP A 337 -4.61 12.45 17.00
C TRP A 337 -3.19 12.19 17.52
N TYR A 338 -2.41 11.32 16.85
CA TYR A 338 -1.07 10.96 17.30
C TYR A 338 -0.10 12.15 17.23
N LEU A 339 -0.17 12.99 16.21
CA LEU A 339 0.63 14.22 16.12
C LEU A 339 0.43 15.16 17.31
N GLN A 340 -0.75 15.17 17.89
CA GLN A 340 -1.08 16.00 19.06
C GLN A 340 -0.65 15.34 20.39
N ASN A 341 -0.58 14.00 20.43
CA ASN A 341 -0.46 13.25 21.68
C ASN A 341 0.82 12.38 21.79
N HIS A 342 1.66 12.32 20.76
CA HIS A 342 2.83 11.44 20.73
C HIS A 342 3.81 11.63 21.89
N ARG A 343 3.95 12.87 22.42
CA ARG A 343 4.87 13.18 23.53
C ARG A 343 4.54 12.48 24.83
N SER A 344 3.30 12.06 25.01
CA SER A 344 2.87 11.28 26.17
C SER A 344 3.16 9.78 26.00
N HIS A 345 3.51 9.32 24.82
CA HIS A 345 3.66 7.91 24.46
C HIS A 345 5.14 7.49 24.31
N ILE A 346 5.89 8.17 23.46
CA ILE A 346 7.32 7.95 23.27
C ILE A 346 8.03 9.17 23.84
N ALA A 347 8.73 8.99 24.96
CA ALA A 347 9.49 10.04 25.63
C ALA A 347 10.93 9.98 25.20
#